data_44809de44da0caacfec2882a6f42e4fe
#
_entry.id   44809de44da0caacfec2882a6f42e4fe
#
_cell.length_a   1.000
_cell.length_b   1.000
_cell.length_c   1.000
_cell.angle_alpha   90.00
_cell.angle_beta   90.00
_cell.angle_gamma   90.00
#
_symmetry.space_group_name_H-M   'P 1'
#
loop_
_entity.id
_entity.type
_entity.pdbx_description
1 polymer ?
#
loop_
_entity_poly.entity_id
_entity_poly.type
_entity_poly.pdbx_seq_one_letter_code
_entity_poly.pdbx_strand_id
1 'polypeptide(L)'
;RVNTSIKGNPRQEKFMSLFHDYEFKNYSVSKLDFFPFVNMTEDRILEDLDTKAGAEIFWKIDSGKQLNVALNPDFGQVESDELVVNFSSSETFYSDKRPFFSENHSLFDVKGYMFFYLINTRRIGAAPDYNCSKYSEARQDACESSKVGISDIDYAVRYTQQDESLDFGFLGASEADTEFSSGRDFYAVRTRKNSENYSIGYLTTYTKRPVLDREANVHSVDLIYRPTDKMRIDTVFITSDVDQGLDGTKQSGDAFRFRLTASPRKGRWHDFGVFFFDEGTDISDMGYQITDNWLFAGSQNGLKFSDYDESSVFLSNDFQLGFSYEGNADLNKASLSTFLSYNGSFKNTTNVEFTNFYRTASKDYWITRGDVTAPYIKKPENYGTMLQFMGPSRNFFNYVLQVNREKGTQWMSSALGFSTTYWVMGKFALKDNLSLDLMYQHNKEDEWLNWIE
;
A
#
# COMPACT_ATOMS: atom_id res chain seq x y z
N ARG A 1 4.90 9.19 -25.67
CA ARG A 1 4.51 8.09 -26.57
C ARG A 1 2.99 8.03 -26.64
N VAL A 2 2.45 8.15 -27.86
CA VAL A 2 1.00 7.99 -28.09
C VAL A 2 0.76 6.59 -28.62
N ASN A 3 -0.11 5.85 -27.94
CA ASN A 3 -0.45 4.50 -28.36
C ASN A 3 -1.55 4.55 -29.45
N THR A 4 -1.24 4.10 -30.65
CA THR A 4 -2.22 3.87 -31.72
C THR A 4 -2.48 2.37 -31.84
N SER A 5 -3.50 1.84 -31.16
CA SER A 5 -3.89 0.44 -31.31
C SER A 5 -4.71 0.22 -32.55
N ILE A 6 -4.32 -0.76 -33.38
CA ILE A 6 -5.17 -1.26 -34.49
C ILE A 6 -6.19 -2.23 -33.90
N LYS A 7 -7.46 -2.06 -34.24
CA LYS A 7 -8.54 -3.01 -33.88
C LYS A 7 -8.28 -4.36 -34.57
N GLY A 8 -7.95 -5.38 -33.80
CA GLY A 8 -7.74 -6.74 -34.24
C GLY A 8 -6.74 -7.44 -33.31
N ASN A 9 -6.99 -8.68 -32.95
CA ASN A 9 -6.22 -9.43 -31.96
C ASN A 9 -4.72 -9.52 -32.36
N PRO A 10 -3.86 -8.56 -31.99
CA PRO A 10 -2.47 -8.59 -32.37
C PRO A 10 -1.74 -9.54 -31.43
N ARG A 11 -0.93 -10.40 -31.96
CA ARG A 11 0.10 -11.07 -31.18
C ARG A 11 0.88 -9.99 -30.45
N GLN A 12 1.16 -10.20 -29.17
CA GLN A 12 1.80 -9.21 -28.29
C GLN A 12 3.09 -8.57 -28.86
N GLU A 13 3.83 -9.32 -29.66
CA GLU A 13 5.02 -8.86 -30.39
C GLU A 13 4.70 -7.84 -31.50
N LYS A 14 3.58 -7.98 -32.19
CA LYS A 14 3.14 -7.00 -33.21
C LYS A 14 2.55 -5.73 -32.58
N PHE A 15 1.98 -5.82 -31.41
CA PHE A 15 1.45 -4.67 -30.69
C PHE A 15 2.57 -3.68 -30.33
N MET A 16 3.70 -4.19 -29.81
CA MET A 16 4.85 -3.35 -29.45
C MET A 16 5.56 -2.73 -30.68
N SER A 17 5.52 -3.40 -31.83
CA SER A 17 6.14 -2.88 -33.06
C SER A 17 5.34 -1.75 -33.74
N LEU A 18 4.13 -1.47 -33.28
CA LEU A 18 3.25 -0.43 -33.82
C LEU A 18 3.30 0.89 -33.04
N PHE A 19 4.18 0.99 -32.04
CA PHE A 19 4.42 2.26 -31.37
C PHE A 19 5.26 3.17 -32.27
N HIS A 20 4.72 4.32 -32.61
CA HIS A 20 5.45 5.40 -33.25
C HIS A 20 5.97 6.34 -32.18
N ASP A 21 7.24 6.64 -32.22
CA ASP A 21 7.82 7.69 -31.38
C ASP A 21 7.45 9.03 -32.03
N TYR A 22 6.66 9.82 -31.30
CA TYR A 22 6.40 11.22 -31.65
C TYR A 22 7.26 12.11 -30.78
N GLU A 23 8.11 12.88 -31.41
CA GLU A 23 8.81 13.96 -30.74
C GLU A 23 7.85 15.15 -30.60
N PHE A 24 7.44 15.43 -29.38
CA PHE A 24 6.77 16.69 -29.08
C PHE A 24 7.83 17.75 -28.81
N LYS A 25 7.71 18.91 -29.44
CA LYS A 25 8.48 20.08 -29.00
C LYS A 25 8.18 20.30 -27.52
N ASN A 26 9.23 20.47 -26.71
CA ASN A 26 9.07 20.82 -25.31
C ASN A 26 8.25 22.11 -25.21
N TYR A 27 6.98 21.98 -24.86
CA TYR A 27 6.07 23.09 -24.67
C TYR A 27 6.02 23.38 -23.18
N SER A 28 6.88 24.29 -22.74
CA SER A 28 6.87 24.76 -21.35
C SER A 28 5.87 25.91 -21.24
N VAL A 29 4.72 25.64 -20.62
CA VAL A 29 3.78 26.70 -20.23
C VAL A 29 3.84 26.83 -18.73
N SER A 30 4.32 27.99 -18.27
CA SER A 30 4.09 28.39 -16.89
C SER A 30 2.60 28.69 -16.71
N LYS A 31 1.99 28.06 -15.73
CA LYS A 31 0.57 28.27 -15.39
C LYS A 31 0.45 28.49 -13.89
N LEU A 32 -0.17 29.60 -13.51
CA LEU A 32 -0.49 29.95 -12.15
C LEU A 32 -2.01 29.94 -11.99
N ASP A 33 -2.51 29.07 -11.14
CA ASP A 33 -3.91 29.03 -10.74
C ASP A 33 -3.99 29.50 -9.28
N PHE A 34 -4.90 30.43 -8.99
CA PHE A 34 -5.12 31.00 -7.66
C PHE A 34 -6.60 30.88 -7.30
N PHE A 35 -6.89 30.22 -6.19
CA PHE A 35 -8.23 29.91 -5.71
C PHE A 35 -8.44 30.48 -4.29
N PRO A 36 -8.82 31.77 -4.16
CA PRO A 36 -9.26 32.31 -2.88
C PRO A 36 -10.67 31.80 -2.58
N PHE A 37 -10.96 31.54 -1.32
CA PHE A 37 -12.29 31.12 -0.88
C PHE A 37 -12.67 31.76 0.45
N VAL A 38 -13.98 31.88 0.67
CA VAL A 38 -14.60 32.15 1.96
C VAL A 38 -15.72 31.13 2.13
N ASN A 39 -15.67 30.37 3.20
CA ASN A 39 -16.72 29.41 3.56
C ASN A 39 -17.42 29.88 4.84
N MET A 40 -18.74 29.72 4.90
CA MET A 40 -19.53 29.98 6.07
C MET A 40 -20.33 28.70 6.39
N THR A 41 -20.12 28.15 7.56
CA THR A 41 -20.80 26.94 8.04
C THR A 41 -21.65 27.29 9.26
N GLU A 42 -22.95 27.07 9.17
CA GLU A 42 -23.89 27.23 10.28
C GLU A 42 -24.15 25.86 10.91
N ASP A 43 -23.74 25.68 12.16
CA ASP A 43 -24.16 24.55 12.97
C ASP A 43 -25.47 24.89 13.70
N ARG A 44 -26.59 24.34 13.23
CA ARG A 44 -27.91 24.61 13.79
C ARG A 44 -28.18 23.88 15.10
N ILE A 45 -27.35 22.95 15.48
CA ILE A 45 -27.48 22.22 16.76
C ILE A 45 -26.80 23.03 17.86
N LEU A 46 -25.62 23.58 17.57
CA LEU A 46 -24.82 24.38 18.49
C LEU A 46 -25.14 25.90 18.40
N GLU A 47 -25.98 26.31 17.42
CA GLU A 47 -26.27 27.70 17.09
C GLU A 47 -25.02 28.55 16.87
N ASP A 48 -23.99 27.92 16.23
CA ASP A 48 -22.70 28.55 15.94
C ASP A 48 -22.53 28.80 14.45
N LEU A 49 -21.89 29.94 14.14
CA LEU A 49 -21.54 30.34 12.77
C LEU A 49 -20.02 30.40 12.63
N ASP A 50 -19.45 29.40 11.99
CA ASP A 50 -18.03 29.37 11.64
C ASP A 50 -17.80 30.03 10.28
N THR A 51 -16.80 30.91 10.20
CA THR A 51 -16.40 31.56 8.97
C THR A 51 -14.92 31.32 8.71
N LYS A 52 -14.62 30.57 7.66
CA LYS A 52 -13.26 30.24 7.23
C LYS A 52 -12.92 30.92 5.91
N ALA A 53 -11.77 31.60 5.86
CA ALA A 53 -11.24 32.18 4.64
C ALA A 53 -9.82 31.67 4.39
N GLY A 54 -9.52 31.37 3.14
CA GLY A 54 -8.22 30.83 2.77
C GLY A 54 -7.94 31.00 1.27
N ALA A 55 -6.82 30.43 0.85
CA ALA A 55 -6.43 30.46 -0.56
C ALA A 55 -5.55 29.24 -0.92
N GLU A 56 -5.69 28.78 -2.15
CA GLU A 56 -4.81 27.76 -2.74
C GLU A 56 -4.14 28.33 -3.98
N ILE A 57 -2.84 28.05 -4.11
CA ILE A 57 -2.00 28.45 -5.23
C ILE A 57 -1.42 27.18 -5.85
N PHE A 58 -1.65 26.96 -7.14
CA PHE A 58 -1.03 25.91 -7.92
C PHE A 58 -0.22 26.56 -9.03
N TRP A 59 1.09 26.56 -8.86
CA TRP A 59 2.00 27.16 -9.83
C TRP A 59 2.81 26.08 -10.53
N LYS A 60 2.41 25.75 -11.73
CA LYS A 60 3.21 24.95 -12.65
C LYS A 60 4.24 25.85 -13.30
N ILE A 61 5.47 25.84 -12.78
CA ILE A 61 6.57 26.72 -13.23
C ILE A 61 7.01 26.34 -14.63
N ASP A 62 7.19 25.02 -14.87
CA ASP A 62 7.47 24.42 -16.17
C ASP A 62 6.94 22.98 -16.21
N SER A 63 7.33 22.19 -17.22
CA SER A 63 6.87 20.80 -17.38
C SER A 63 7.33 19.85 -16.25
N GLY A 64 8.41 20.19 -15.55
CA GLY A 64 9.02 19.36 -14.51
C GLY A 64 8.93 19.99 -13.11
N LYS A 65 8.51 21.26 -12.96
CA LYS A 65 8.53 21.98 -11.69
C LYS A 65 7.18 22.52 -11.32
N GLN A 66 6.76 22.26 -10.08
CA GLN A 66 5.49 22.71 -9.54
C GLN A 66 5.63 23.15 -8.08
N LEU A 67 5.01 24.26 -7.74
CA LEU A 67 4.85 24.76 -6.38
C LEU A 67 3.35 24.87 -6.07
N ASN A 68 2.93 24.22 -5.00
CA ASN A 68 1.58 24.32 -4.47
C ASN A 68 1.65 24.90 -3.05
N VAL A 69 0.80 25.90 -2.78
CA VAL A 69 0.68 26.51 -1.45
C VAL A 69 -0.80 26.54 -1.09
N ALA A 70 -1.13 26.08 0.09
CA ALA A 70 -2.46 26.20 0.67
C ALA A 70 -2.35 26.98 1.98
N LEU A 71 -3.17 28.02 2.13
CA LEU A 71 -3.25 28.85 3.32
C LEU A 71 -4.66 28.71 3.90
N ASN A 72 -4.74 28.27 5.15
CA ASN A 72 -5.99 27.96 5.83
C ASN A 72 -6.98 27.17 4.96
N PRO A 73 -6.55 26.04 4.34
CA PRO A 73 -7.34 25.34 3.35
C PRO A 73 -8.63 24.75 3.95
N ASP A 74 -9.69 24.71 3.15
CA ASP A 74 -10.90 23.97 3.47
C ASP A 74 -10.94 22.66 2.67
N PHE A 75 -10.60 21.55 3.33
CA PHE A 75 -10.68 20.22 2.75
C PHE A 75 -12.01 19.50 3.05
N GLY A 76 -13.00 20.22 3.58
CA GLY A 76 -14.32 19.64 3.93
C GLY A 76 -15.14 19.14 2.74
N GLN A 77 -14.82 19.58 1.52
CA GLN A 77 -15.49 19.16 0.28
C GLN A 77 -14.91 17.88 -0.35
N VAL A 78 -13.96 17.23 0.31
CA VAL A 78 -13.36 15.99 -0.21
C VAL A 78 -14.33 14.83 0.03
N GLU A 79 -14.42 13.96 -0.97
CA GLU A 79 -15.23 12.74 -0.88
C GLU A 79 -14.87 11.93 0.37
N SER A 80 -15.90 11.56 1.15
CA SER A 80 -15.71 10.77 2.37
C SER A 80 -15.11 9.39 2.06
N ASP A 81 -14.36 8.84 3.01
CA ASP A 81 -13.85 7.49 2.89
C ASP A 81 -14.98 6.46 3.01
N GLU A 82 -14.79 5.31 2.38
CA GLU A 82 -15.70 4.17 2.58
C GLU A 82 -15.60 3.68 4.03
N LEU A 83 -16.75 3.37 4.63
CA LEU A 83 -16.77 2.79 5.96
C LEU A 83 -16.17 1.38 5.94
N VAL A 84 -15.02 1.20 6.54
CA VAL A 84 -14.38 -0.10 6.74
C VAL A 84 -14.49 -0.49 8.21
N VAL A 85 -15.18 -1.59 8.49
CA VAL A 85 -15.21 -2.17 9.83
C VAL A 85 -13.93 -2.98 10.00
N ASN A 86 -13.00 -2.47 10.81
CA ASN A 86 -11.69 -3.10 11.04
C ASN A 86 -11.65 -3.67 12.47
N PHE A 87 -11.64 -5.00 12.55
CA PHE A 87 -11.48 -5.74 13.81
C PHE A 87 -10.03 -6.15 14.09
N SER A 88 -9.08 -5.71 13.25
CA SER A 88 -7.67 -6.01 13.46
C SER A 88 -6.98 -4.95 14.34
N SER A 89 -5.84 -5.29 14.92
CA SER A 89 -4.97 -4.35 15.63
C SER A 89 -4.21 -3.40 14.68
N SER A 90 -4.21 -3.70 13.39
CA SER A 90 -3.55 -2.87 12.38
C SER A 90 -4.46 -1.74 11.93
N GLU A 91 -3.89 -0.55 11.79
CA GLU A 91 -4.61 0.61 11.25
C GLU A 91 -5.05 0.38 9.80
N THR A 92 -6.24 0.85 9.44
CA THR A 92 -6.68 0.83 8.04
C THR A 92 -5.99 1.96 7.28
N PHE A 93 -5.31 1.62 6.19
CA PHE A 93 -4.71 2.61 5.30
C PHE A 93 -5.73 3.15 4.31
N TYR A 94 -5.87 4.47 4.27
CA TYR A 94 -6.65 5.18 3.25
C TYR A 94 -5.74 6.08 2.41
N SER A 95 -5.88 6.02 1.10
CA SER A 95 -5.22 6.97 0.21
C SER A 95 -5.80 8.37 0.39
N ASP A 96 -4.95 9.39 0.25
CA ASP A 96 -5.41 10.78 0.35
C ASP A 96 -6.13 11.19 -0.94
N LYS A 97 -7.36 11.67 -0.80
CA LYS A 97 -8.19 12.15 -1.91
C LYS A 97 -8.11 13.67 -2.08
N ARG A 98 -7.46 14.38 -1.17
CA ARG A 98 -7.29 15.85 -1.25
C ARG A 98 -6.34 16.19 -2.40
N PRO A 99 -6.77 17.00 -3.40
CA PRO A 99 -5.97 17.29 -4.60
C PRO A 99 -4.58 17.84 -4.27
N PHE A 100 -4.48 18.71 -3.26
CA PHE A 100 -3.21 19.26 -2.80
C PHE A 100 -2.19 18.18 -2.45
N PHE A 101 -2.58 17.11 -1.77
CA PHE A 101 -1.67 16.05 -1.30
C PHE A 101 -1.52 14.91 -2.31
N SER A 102 -2.53 14.62 -3.13
CA SER A 102 -2.52 13.49 -4.06
C SER A 102 -1.73 13.78 -5.35
N GLU A 103 -1.65 15.03 -5.77
CA GLU A 103 -0.93 15.42 -6.98
C GLU A 103 0.58 15.20 -6.82
N ASN A 104 1.27 14.62 -7.83
CA ASN A 104 2.71 14.31 -7.81
C ASN A 104 3.19 13.51 -6.59
N HIS A 105 2.30 12.81 -5.89
CA HIS A 105 2.63 11.99 -4.71
C HIS A 105 3.69 10.91 -5.03
N SER A 106 3.74 10.42 -6.27
CA SER A 106 4.67 9.37 -6.72
C SER A 106 6.16 9.71 -6.52
N LEU A 107 6.51 10.99 -6.41
CA LEU A 107 7.88 11.42 -6.11
C LEU A 107 8.29 10.99 -4.69
N PHE A 108 7.37 11.11 -3.74
CA PHE A 108 7.59 10.77 -2.33
C PHE A 108 7.35 9.27 -2.03
N ASP A 109 6.81 8.51 -2.99
CA ASP A 109 6.52 7.09 -2.80
C ASP A 109 7.81 6.26 -2.83
N VAL A 110 8.24 5.81 -1.67
CA VAL A 110 9.28 4.79 -1.51
C VAL A 110 8.60 3.43 -1.47
N LYS A 111 8.95 2.53 -2.39
CA LYS A 111 8.25 1.26 -2.63
C LYS A 111 8.23 0.34 -1.40
N GLY A 112 7.16 0.42 -0.61
CA GLY A 112 6.90 -0.40 0.58
C GLY A 112 6.06 -1.66 0.35
N TYR A 113 5.46 -1.84 -0.83
CA TYR A 113 4.57 -2.95 -1.21
C TYR A 113 3.43 -3.21 -0.20
N MET A 114 2.75 -2.18 0.26
CA MET A 114 1.64 -2.20 1.24
C MET A 114 2.06 -2.48 2.71
N PHE A 115 3.31 -2.82 3.00
CA PHE A 115 3.74 -3.06 4.37
C PHE A 115 4.05 -1.78 5.12
N PHE A 116 4.50 -0.76 4.40
CA PHE A 116 4.75 0.57 4.94
C PHE A 116 4.64 1.66 3.87
N TYR A 117 4.35 2.88 4.33
CA TYR A 117 4.47 4.11 3.57
C TYR A 117 5.22 5.13 4.44
N LEU A 118 6.29 5.72 3.94
CA LEU A 118 7.07 6.70 4.70
C LEU A 118 6.36 8.05 4.81
N ILE A 119 5.44 8.33 3.88
CA ILE A 119 4.56 9.49 3.93
C ILE A 119 3.11 9.02 3.75
N ASN A 120 2.31 9.29 4.75
CA ASN A 120 0.86 9.17 4.75
C ASN A 120 0.27 10.55 5.05
N THR A 121 -0.04 11.30 4.01
CA THR A 121 -0.52 12.67 4.15
C THR A 121 -1.85 12.79 4.89
N ARG A 122 -2.58 11.67 5.08
CA ARG A 122 -3.77 11.60 5.95
C ARG A 122 -3.48 11.87 7.43
N ARG A 123 -2.19 11.83 7.85
CA ARG A 123 -1.78 12.27 9.19
C ARG A 123 -1.98 13.77 9.37
N ILE A 124 -1.80 14.55 8.29
CA ILE A 124 -1.97 16.02 8.28
C ILE A 124 -3.47 16.34 8.24
N GLY A 125 -3.96 17.05 9.24
CA GLY A 125 -5.37 17.35 9.43
C GLY A 125 -6.18 16.21 10.07
N ALA A 126 -5.53 15.14 10.56
CA ALA A 126 -6.20 14.12 11.37
C ALA A 126 -6.58 14.66 12.75
N ALA A 127 -7.27 13.86 13.58
CA ALA A 127 -7.65 14.26 14.93
C ALA A 127 -6.46 14.87 15.71
N PRO A 128 -6.64 16.02 16.36
CA PRO A 128 -5.59 16.67 17.15
C PRO A 128 -5.14 15.82 18.34
N ASP A 129 -3.94 16.09 18.83
CA ASP A 129 -3.46 15.52 20.08
C ASP A 129 -4.04 16.26 21.27
N TYR A 130 -4.46 15.52 22.30
CA TYR A 130 -4.95 16.07 23.56
C TYR A 130 -4.24 15.45 24.76
N ASN A 131 -3.96 16.26 25.76
CA ASN A 131 -3.48 15.81 27.07
C ASN A 131 -4.35 16.43 28.16
N CYS A 132 -5.59 15.98 28.28
CA CYS A 132 -6.58 16.53 29.21
C CYS A 132 -6.21 16.27 30.67
N SER A 133 -5.48 15.20 30.96
CA SER A 133 -5.06 14.84 32.33
C SER A 133 -4.16 15.85 33.02
N LYS A 134 -3.52 16.75 32.25
CA LYS A 134 -2.66 17.83 32.81
C LYS A 134 -3.47 18.99 33.48
N TYR A 135 -4.78 19.03 33.24
CA TYR A 135 -5.64 20.12 33.73
C TYR A 135 -6.34 19.75 35.05
N SER A 136 -6.89 20.76 35.76
CA SER A 136 -7.79 20.55 36.91
C SER A 136 -9.10 19.89 36.44
N GLU A 137 -9.80 19.21 37.34
CA GLU A 137 -11.00 18.41 37.03
C GLU A 137 -12.04 19.16 36.16
N ALA A 138 -12.44 20.40 36.57
CA ALA A 138 -13.39 21.19 35.80
C ALA A 138 -12.88 21.55 34.37
N ARG A 139 -11.56 21.76 34.19
CA ARG A 139 -10.98 22.06 32.91
C ARG A 139 -10.68 20.79 32.10
N GLN A 140 -10.51 19.66 32.76
CA GLN A 140 -10.40 18.35 32.13
C GLN A 140 -11.70 17.97 31.43
N ASP A 141 -12.88 18.17 32.07
CA ASP A 141 -14.18 17.94 31.45
C ASP A 141 -14.40 18.83 30.22
N ALA A 142 -13.98 20.10 30.28
CA ALA A 142 -14.01 21.00 29.12
C ALA A 142 -13.12 20.53 27.99
N CYS A 143 -11.90 20.07 28.31
CA CYS A 143 -10.96 19.50 27.33
C CYS A 143 -11.54 18.23 26.66
N GLU A 144 -12.09 17.30 27.44
CA GLU A 144 -12.72 16.08 26.92
C GLU A 144 -13.91 16.39 25.99
N SER A 145 -14.69 17.41 26.34
CA SER A 145 -15.87 17.84 25.57
C SER A 145 -15.48 18.59 24.27
N SER A 146 -14.28 19.16 24.22
CA SER A 146 -13.78 19.92 23.06
C SER A 146 -13.09 19.08 22.00
N LYS A 147 -12.94 17.76 22.22
CA LYS A 147 -12.26 16.88 21.27
C LYS A 147 -12.97 16.83 19.91
N VAL A 148 -12.22 17.10 18.87
CA VAL A 148 -12.68 17.05 17.48
C VAL A 148 -11.98 15.95 16.71
N GLY A 149 -12.59 15.50 15.63
CA GLY A 149 -12.06 14.40 14.80
C GLY A 149 -11.06 14.84 13.71
N ILE A 150 -10.91 16.15 13.49
CA ILE A 150 -10.05 16.74 12.47
C ILE A 150 -9.36 17.99 13.02
N SER A 151 -8.12 18.23 12.57
CA SER A 151 -7.38 19.48 12.81
C SER A 151 -7.54 20.41 11.61
N ASP A 152 -7.69 21.70 11.87
CA ASP A 152 -7.48 22.71 10.85
C ASP A 152 -6.01 22.82 10.46
N ILE A 153 -5.75 23.16 9.22
CA ILE A 153 -4.39 23.34 8.68
C ILE A 153 -4.17 24.84 8.45
N ASP A 154 -3.18 25.42 9.11
CA ASP A 154 -2.83 26.83 8.90
C ASP A 154 -2.22 27.04 7.53
N TYR A 155 -1.25 26.18 7.17
CA TYR A 155 -0.65 26.21 5.85
C TYR A 155 -0.11 24.84 5.44
N ALA A 156 -0.05 24.64 4.13
CA ALA A 156 0.69 23.55 3.52
C ALA A 156 1.44 24.04 2.29
N VAL A 157 2.67 23.58 2.10
CA VAL A 157 3.53 23.93 0.96
C VAL A 157 4.08 22.65 0.38
N ARG A 158 4.00 22.50 -0.94
CA ARG A 158 4.62 21.40 -1.67
C ARG A 158 5.34 21.95 -2.90
N TYR A 159 6.62 21.60 -3.00
CA TYR A 159 7.42 21.84 -4.19
C TYR A 159 7.87 20.50 -4.77
N THR A 160 7.75 20.34 -6.07
CA THR A 160 8.25 19.15 -6.79
C THR A 160 9.02 19.59 -8.03
N GLN A 161 10.15 18.96 -8.24
CA GLN A 161 10.95 19.05 -9.44
C GLN A 161 11.29 17.64 -9.91
N GLN A 162 11.03 17.34 -11.17
CA GLN A 162 11.32 16.08 -11.81
C GLN A 162 12.04 16.36 -13.13
N ASP A 163 13.32 15.99 -13.17
CA ASP A 163 14.17 16.10 -14.33
C ASP A 163 14.65 14.69 -14.76
N GLU A 164 15.27 14.58 -15.92
CA GLU A 164 15.80 13.29 -16.41
C GLU A 164 16.79 12.65 -15.42
N SER A 165 17.60 13.44 -14.72
CA SER A 165 18.69 12.98 -13.88
C SER A 165 18.47 13.17 -12.38
N LEU A 166 17.69 14.18 -11.97
CA LEU A 166 17.52 14.56 -10.57
C LEU A 166 16.09 14.96 -10.29
N ASP A 167 15.47 14.28 -9.35
CA ASP A 167 14.19 14.67 -8.78
C ASP A 167 14.41 15.28 -7.40
N PHE A 168 13.61 16.30 -7.07
CA PHE A 168 13.59 16.92 -5.76
C PHE A 168 12.13 17.19 -5.34
N GLY A 169 11.83 16.94 -4.07
CA GLY A 169 10.54 17.22 -3.46
C GLY A 169 10.68 17.79 -2.06
N PHE A 170 9.83 18.73 -1.75
CA PHE A 170 9.61 19.27 -0.41
C PHE A 170 8.11 19.28 -0.11
N LEU A 171 7.74 18.84 1.08
CA LEU A 171 6.40 18.93 1.64
C LEU A 171 6.52 19.49 3.06
N GLY A 172 5.76 20.52 3.39
CA GLY A 172 5.63 21.07 4.74
C GLY A 172 4.18 21.40 5.02
N ALA A 173 3.71 21.15 6.25
CA ALA A 173 2.40 21.56 6.71
C ALA A 173 2.43 21.83 8.21
N SER A 174 1.59 22.78 8.65
CA SER A 174 1.38 23.11 10.07
C SER A 174 -0.12 23.15 10.34
N GLU A 175 -0.52 22.56 11.45
CA GLU A 175 -1.90 22.58 11.93
C GLU A 175 -2.14 23.73 12.89
N ALA A 176 -3.37 24.18 12.97
CA ALA A 176 -3.78 25.28 13.83
C ALA A 176 -3.81 24.87 15.32
N ASP A 177 -3.45 25.82 16.17
CA ASP A 177 -3.64 25.71 17.62
C ASP A 177 -5.12 25.82 17.97
N THR A 178 -5.54 25.09 19.02
CA THR A 178 -6.84 25.23 19.68
C THR A 178 -6.65 25.49 21.16
N GLU A 179 -7.74 25.73 21.90
CA GLU A 179 -7.64 25.98 23.35
C GLU A 179 -6.94 24.84 24.12
N PHE A 180 -7.10 23.58 23.68
CA PHE A 180 -6.60 22.39 24.40
C PHE A 180 -5.60 21.57 23.60
N SER A 181 -5.30 21.95 22.36
CA SER A 181 -4.35 21.29 21.48
C SER A 181 -3.46 22.29 20.79
N SER A 182 -2.17 22.07 20.80
CA SER A 182 -1.22 22.78 19.92
C SER A 182 -1.05 22.02 18.63
N GLY A 183 -1.06 22.74 17.51
CA GLY A 183 -0.94 22.18 16.18
C GLY A 183 0.35 21.37 15.98
N ARG A 184 0.29 20.42 15.07
CA ARG A 184 1.43 19.56 14.70
C ARG A 184 2.12 20.13 13.47
N ASP A 185 3.42 19.92 13.39
CA ASP A 185 4.23 20.29 12.22
C ASP A 185 4.73 19.04 11.50
N PHE A 186 4.65 19.06 10.17
CA PHE A 186 5.06 17.97 9.30
C PHE A 186 5.97 18.48 8.19
N TYR A 187 7.13 17.84 8.03
CA TYR A 187 8.06 18.17 6.96
C TYR A 187 8.59 16.90 6.30
N ALA A 188 8.75 16.95 4.98
CA ALA A 188 9.41 15.89 4.22
C ALA A 188 10.28 16.48 3.12
N VAL A 189 11.45 15.89 2.92
CA VAL A 189 12.37 16.21 1.82
C VAL A 189 12.73 14.93 1.08
N ARG A 190 12.59 14.96 -0.22
CA ARG A 190 12.93 13.86 -1.13
C ARG A 190 13.94 14.33 -2.16
N THR A 191 15.00 13.55 -2.35
CA THR A 191 15.91 13.67 -3.50
C THR A 191 16.07 12.32 -4.15
N ARG A 192 16.14 12.28 -5.48
CA ARG A 192 16.37 11.04 -6.23
C ARG A 192 17.19 11.32 -7.47
N LYS A 193 18.34 10.67 -7.57
CA LYS A 193 19.19 10.68 -8.77
C LYS A 193 18.83 9.50 -9.66
N ASN A 194 18.50 9.78 -10.90
CA ASN A 194 18.17 8.80 -11.90
C ASN A 194 19.32 8.64 -12.92
N SER A 195 19.55 7.43 -13.35
CA SER A 195 20.47 7.07 -14.41
C SER A 195 19.88 5.91 -15.22
N GLU A 196 20.49 5.56 -16.34
CA GLU A 196 20.02 4.48 -17.19
C GLU A 196 19.83 3.15 -16.43
N ASN A 197 20.81 2.78 -15.60
CA ASN A 197 20.83 1.49 -14.92
C ASN A 197 20.50 1.56 -13.43
N TYR A 198 20.41 2.74 -12.83
CA TYR A 198 20.10 2.87 -11.41
C TYR A 198 19.31 4.13 -11.08
N SER A 199 18.60 4.06 -9.98
CA SER A 199 18.00 5.20 -9.32
C SER A 199 18.29 5.09 -7.84
N ILE A 200 18.92 6.11 -7.26
CA ILE A 200 19.19 6.21 -5.81
C ILE A 200 18.45 7.40 -5.24
N GLY A 201 17.76 7.18 -4.14
CA GLY A 201 16.96 8.20 -3.49
C GLY A 201 17.25 8.32 -2.00
N TYR A 202 16.98 9.50 -1.47
CA TYR A 202 16.98 9.80 -0.06
C TYR A 202 15.67 10.51 0.30
N LEU A 203 14.99 10.03 1.33
CA LEU A 203 13.80 10.67 1.89
C LEU A 203 14.01 10.87 3.39
N THR A 204 13.68 12.04 3.87
CA THR A 204 13.60 12.31 5.32
C THR A 204 12.27 12.94 5.65
N THR A 205 11.70 12.57 6.79
CA THR A 205 10.51 13.20 7.38
C THR A 205 10.84 13.67 8.79
N TYR A 206 10.20 14.77 9.18
CA TYR A 206 10.22 15.28 10.55
C TYR A 206 8.79 15.62 10.94
N THR A 207 8.39 15.17 12.12
CA THR A 207 7.08 15.48 12.71
C THR A 207 7.27 15.95 14.15
N LYS A 208 6.64 17.09 14.48
CA LYS A 208 6.59 17.62 15.83
C LYS A 208 5.14 17.61 16.34
N ARG A 209 4.96 17.06 17.54
CA ARG A 209 3.67 16.94 18.24
C ARG A 209 3.75 17.58 19.62
N PRO A 210 3.54 18.92 19.73
CA PRO A 210 3.86 19.68 20.95
C PRO A 210 3.05 19.24 22.17
N VAL A 211 1.79 18.82 21.99
CA VAL A 211 0.94 18.36 23.11
C VAL A 211 1.53 17.14 23.81
N LEU A 212 2.19 16.28 23.05
CA LEU A 212 2.82 15.04 23.53
C LEU A 212 4.29 15.23 23.85
N ASP A 213 4.84 16.44 23.61
CA ASP A 213 6.28 16.72 23.65
C ASP A 213 7.07 15.69 22.82
N ARG A 214 6.50 15.30 21.66
CA ARG A 214 7.00 14.21 20.83
C ARG A 214 7.58 14.75 19.52
N GLU A 215 8.80 14.32 19.21
CA GLU A 215 9.48 14.61 17.94
C GLU A 215 9.90 13.30 17.27
N ALA A 216 9.59 13.15 15.98
CA ALA A 216 9.93 11.97 15.20
C ALA A 216 10.71 12.35 13.94
N ASN A 217 11.85 11.70 13.75
CA ASN A 217 12.69 11.81 12.57
C ASN A 217 12.77 10.44 11.89
N VAL A 218 12.51 10.40 10.59
CA VAL A 218 12.68 9.19 9.80
C VAL A 218 13.56 9.51 8.59
N HIS A 219 14.55 8.67 8.37
CA HIS A 219 15.46 8.77 7.22
C HIS A 219 15.40 7.48 6.42
N SER A 220 15.41 7.60 5.11
CA SER A 220 15.49 6.42 4.24
C SER A 220 16.40 6.65 3.05
N VAL A 221 17.08 5.58 2.66
CA VAL A 221 17.82 5.49 1.40
C VAL A 221 17.21 4.36 0.58
N ASP A 222 16.89 4.62 -0.67
CA ASP A 222 16.39 3.62 -1.59
C ASP A 222 17.24 3.53 -2.85
N LEU A 223 17.36 2.32 -3.37
CA LEU A 223 18.12 2.02 -4.58
C LEU A 223 17.31 1.09 -5.47
N ILE A 224 17.17 1.46 -6.74
CA ILE A 224 16.78 0.58 -7.82
C ILE A 224 17.98 0.42 -8.72
N TYR A 225 18.44 -0.81 -8.91
CA TYR A 225 19.59 -1.11 -9.77
C TYR A 225 19.24 -2.19 -10.80
N ARG A 226 19.53 -1.93 -12.05
CA ARG A 226 19.32 -2.83 -13.19
C ARG A 226 20.66 -3.12 -13.85
N PRO A 227 21.43 -4.10 -13.33
CA PRO A 227 22.73 -4.46 -13.93
C PRO A 227 22.59 -4.97 -15.37
N THR A 228 21.43 -5.52 -15.70
CA THR A 228 21.03 -5.96 -17.02
C THR A 228 19.53 -5.74 -17.22
N ASP A 229 19.04 -5.83 -18.45
CA ASP A 229 17.61 -5.84 -18.79
C ASP A 229 16.84 -7.01 -18.18
N LYS A 230 17.54 -8.04 -17.71
CA LYS A 230 16.99 -9.27 -17.11
C LYS A 230 17.08 -9.35 -15.60
N MET A 231 17.67 -8.35 -14.95
CA MET A 231 17.88 -8.35 -13.51
C MET A 231 17.56 -6.99 -12.91
N ARG A 232 16.84 -6.98 -11.83
CA ARG A 232 16.50 -5.79 -11.06
C ARG A 232 16.67 -6.05 -9.57
N ILE A 233 17.32 -5.13 -8.90
CA ILE A 233 17.47 -5.07 -7.46
C ILE A 233 16.74 -3.82 -6.96
N ASP A 234 15.87 -3.99 -5.98
CA ASP A 234 15.22 -2.92 -5.25
C ASP A 234 15.59 -3.05 -3.77
N THR A 235 16.11 -2.01 -3.18
CA THR A 235 16.40 -2.01 -1.74
C THR A 235 15.98 -0.68 -1.10
N VAL A 236 15.55 -0.75 0.14
CA VAL A 236 15.23 0.41 1.00
C VAL A 236 15.83 0.13 2.35
N PHE A 237 16.54 1.11 2.89
CA PHE A 237 16.96 1.15 4.27
C PHE A 237 16.28 2.33 4.96
N ILE A 238 15.78 2.13 6.16
CA ILE A 238 15.05 3.11 6.95
C ILE A 238 15.66 3.13 8.35
N THR A 239 15.82 4.31 8.92
CA THR A 239 16.07 4.51 10.34
C THR A 239 15.07 5.50 10.90
N SER A 240 14.56 5.25 12.07
CA SER A 240 13.64 6.12 12.79
C SER A 240 14.19 6.47 14.16
N ASP A 241 14.09 7.73 14.53
CA ASP A 241 14.43 8.26 15.85
C ASP A 241 13.24 9.03 16.38
N VAL A 242 12.68 8.56 17.49
CA VAL A 242 11.50 9.14 18.11
C VAL A 242 11.80 9.51 19.55
N ASP A 243 11.68 10.79 19.87
CA ASP A 243 11.68 11.30 21.24
C ASP A 243 10.25 11.31 21.74
N GLN A 244 9.93 10.49 22.73
CA GLN A 244 8.57 10.33 23.25
C GLN A 244 8.20 11.35 24.33
N GLY A 245 9.08 12.31 24.58
CA GLY A 245 8.87 13.52 25.38
C GLY A 245 8.32 13.30 26.78
N LEU A 246 7.00 13.21 26.91
CA LEU A 246 6.32 13.11 28.21
C LEU A 246 6.79 11.91 29.05
N ASP A 247 7.19 10.82 28.42
CA ASP A 247 7.70 9.63 29.09
C ASP A 247 9.23 9.66 29.24
N GLY A 248 9.91 10.64 28.60
CA GLY A 248 11.35 10.82 28.64
C GLY A 248 12.14 9.69 27.97
N THR A 249 11.48 8.86 27.19
CA THR A 249 12.09 7.74 26.47
C THR A 249 12.43 8.13 25.05
N LYS A 250 13.57 7.61 24.56
CA LYS A 250 13.95 7.68 23.15
C LYS A 250 13.82 6.29 22.57
N GLN A 251 13.16 6.23 21.42
CA GLN A 251 13.02 4.99 20.66
C GLN A 251 13.69 5.18 19.31
N SER A 252 14.58 4.28 18.95
CA SER A 252 15.20 4.26 17.63
C SER A 252 15.18 2.86 17.08
N GLY A 253 15.05 2.75 15.77
CA GLY A 253 14.97 1.47 15.10
C GLY A 253 15.29 1.55 13.62
N ASP A 254 15.63 0.39 13.08
CA ASP A 254 16.01 0.20 11.69
C ASP A 254 15.05 -0.74 10.97
N ALA A 255 14.78 -0.42 9.70
CA ALA A 255 14.06 -1.32 8.82
C ALA A 255 14.81 -1.47 7.49
N PHE A 256 14.71 -2.64 6.92
CA PHE A 256 15.36 -2.98 5.67
C PHE A 256 14.43 -3.76 4.76
N ARG A 257 14.45 -3.41 3.49
CA ARG A 257 13.80 -4.15 2.43
C ARG A 257 14.77 -4.40 1.30
N PHE A 258 14.83 -5.65 0.86
CA PHE A 258 15.56 -6.06 -0.33
C PHE A 258 14.67 -6.91 -1.23
N ARG A 259 14.73 -6.68 -2.54
CA ARG A 259 14.11 -7.55 -3.53
C ARG A 259 15.00 -7.68 -4.75
N LEU A 260 15.20 -8.91 -5.19
CA LEU A 260 15.87 -9.29 -6.41
C LEU A 260 14.88 -9.98 -7.34
N THR A 261 14.69 -9.42 -8.53
CA THR A 261 13.97 -10.11 -9.61
C THR A 261 14.95 -10.39 -10.76
N ALA A 262 14.91 -11.60 -11.28
CA ALA A 262 15.79 -12.01 -12.37
C ALA A 262 15.07 -12.92 -13.36
N SER A 263 15.32 -12.71 -14.66
CA SER A 263 14.83 -13.55 -15.76
C SER A 263 16.03 -13.97 -16.63
N PRO A 264 16.91 -14.86 -16.13
CA PRO A 264 18.21 -15.12 -16.73
C PRO A 264 18.12 -15.70 -18.16
N ARG A 265 17.03 -16.37 -18.47
CA ARG A 265 16.72 -16.91 -19.80
C ARG A 265 15.21 -16.95 -20.01
N LYS A 266 14.77 -17.05 -21.26
CA LYS A 266 13.37 -17.15 -21.65
C LYS A 266 12.65 -18.22 -20.81
N GLY A 267 11.52 -17.86 -20.26
CA GLY A 267 10.67 -18.74 -19.45
C GLY A 267 11.19 -19.09 -18.05
N ARG A 268 12.34 -18.57 -17.63
CA ARG A 268 12.82 -18.77 -16.25
C ARG A 268 12.90 -17.44 -15.51
N TRP A 269 12.26 -17.38 -14.34
CA TRP A 269 12.30 -16.21 -13.50
C TRP A 269 12.50 -16.57 -12.03
N HIS A 270 13.06 -15.64 -11.30
CA HIS A 270 13.33 -15.71 -9.88
C HIS A 270 12.89 -14.40 -9.23
N ASP A 271 12.24 -14.49 -8.08
CA ASP A 271 11.93 -13.37 -7.22
C ASP A 271 12.37 -13.75 -5.81
N PHE A 272 13.22 -12.94 -5.21
CA PHE A 272 13.68 -13.12 -3.85
C PHE A 272 13.48 -11.81 -3.10
N GLY A 273 12.91 -11.87 -1.89
CA GLY A 273 12.66 -10.70 -1.07
C GLY A 273 12.95 -10.93 0.41
N VAL A 274 13.43 -9.88 1.05
CA VAL A 274 13.60 -9.80 2.50
C VAL A 274 12.97 -8.49 2.97
N PHE A 275 12.20 -8.56 4.05
CA PHE A 275 11.68 -7.43 4.80
C PHE A 275 12.07 -7.63 6.25
N PHE A 276 12.59 -6.59 6.86
CA PHE A 276 12.98 -6.58 8.24
C PHE A 276 12.56 -5.26 8.89
N PHE A 277 11.91 -5.34 10.02
CA PHE A 277 11.61 -4.22 10.90
C PHE A 277 12.03 -4.64 12.31
N ASP A 278 12.90 -3.89 12.94
CA ASP A 278 13.17 -4.15 14.34
C ASP A 278 12.06 -3.63 15.27
N GLU A 279 12.13 -3.98 16.54
CA GLU A 279 11.12 -3.61 17.55
C GLU A 279 11.05 -2.10 17.79
N GLY A 280 12.18 -1.41 17.58
CA GLY A 280 12.29 0.04 17.79
C GLY A 280 11.83 0.89 16.61
N THR A 281 11.55 0.28 15.46
CA THR A 281 11.17 1.03 14.26
C THR A 281 9.76 1.64 14.41
N ASP A 282 9.67 2.96 14.39
CA ASP A 282 8.40 3.69 14.37
C ASP A 282 8.43 4.82 13.33
N ILE A 283 7.64 4.67 12.27
CA ILE A 283 7.48 5.65 11.20
C ILE A 283 6.07 6.26 11.19
N SER A 284 5.26 6.00 12.21
CA SER A 284 3.81 6.25 12.20
C SER A 284 3.42 7.71 12.36
N ASP A 285 4.31 8.60 12.80
CA ASP A 285 3.99 10.02 13.00
C ASP A 285 3.66 10.74 11.67
N MET A 286 4.38 10.45 10.60
CA MET A 286 4.05 10.93 9.26
C MET A 286 3.77 9.81 8.26
N GLY A 287 4.19 8.60 8.58
CA GLY A 287 4.05 7.42 7.73
C GLY A 287 2.94 6.47 8.17
N TYR A 288 3.02 5.26 7.64
CA TYR A 288 2.18 4.13 7.99
C TYR A 288 3.05 2.87 8.00
N GLN A 289 2.92 2.05 9.04
CA GLN A 289 3.49 0.71 9.10
C GLN A 289 2.46 -0.27 9.64
N ILE A 290 2.45 -1.46 9.07
CA ILE A 290 1.46 -2.48 9.43
C ILE A 290 1.82 -3.19 10.74
N THR A 291 3.13 -3.34 11.00
CA THR A 291 3.68 -3.95 12.21
C THR A 291 5.15 -3.55 12.38
N ASP A 292 5.67 -3.66 13.57
CA ASP A 292 7.07 -3.65 13.95
C ASP A 292 7.56 -5.07 14.29
N ASN A 293 8.81 -5.24 14.69
CA ASN A 293 9.42 -6.51 15.09
C ASN A 293 9.07 -7.66 14.14
N TRP A 294 9.33 -7.47 12.85
CA TRP A 294 8.93 -8.40 11.81
C TRP A 294 10.07 -8.73 10.84
N LEU A 295 10.21 -10.01 10.55
CA LEU A 295 11.11 -10.51 9.52
C LEU A 295 10.33 -11.42 8.56
N PHE A 296 10.41 -11.09 7.29
CA PHE A 296 9.97 -11.93 6.19
C PHE A 296 11.13 -12.17 5.22
N ALA A 297 11.36 -13.41 4.82
CA ALA A 297 12.27 -13.76 3.73
C ALA A 297 11.57 -14.76 2.81
N GLY A 298 11.51 -14.47 1.52
CA GLY A 298 10.81 -15.34 0.57
C GLY A 298 11.52 -15.46 -0.76
N SER A 299 11.34 -16.59 -1.42
CA SER A 299 11.81 -16.86 -2.76
C SER A 299 10.72 -17.54 -3.57
N GLN A 300 10.47 -17.02 -4.76
CA GLN A 300 9.61 -17.64 -5.77
C GLN A 300 10.41 -17.89 -7.04
N ASN A 301 10.20 -19.05 -7.63
CA ASN A 301 10.92 -19.47 -8.81
C ASN A 301 9.93 -20.05 -9.82
N GLY A 302 10.01 -19.58 -11.06
CA GLY A 302 9.10 -19.99 -12.10
C GLY A 302 9.80 -20.55 -13.33
N LEU A 303 9.12 -21.50 -13.97
CA LEU A 303 9.46 -22.08 -15.25
C LEU A 303 8.25 -21.97 -16.17
N LYS A 304 8.33 -21.14 -17.19
CA LYS A 304 7.28 -20.95 -18.19
C LYS A 304 7.72 -21.51 -19.54
N PHE A 305 6.92 -22.38 -20.09
CA PHE A 305 7.07 -22.92 -21.43
C PHE A 305 5.98 -22.33 -22.32
N SER A 306 6.36 -21.69 -23.42
CA SER A 306 5.44 -21.04 -24.37
C SER A 306 5.82 -21.26 -25.84
N ASP A 307 6.92 -21.96 -26.08
CA ASP A 307 7.43 -22.23 -27.43
C ASP A 307 6.94 -23.62 -27.89
N TYR A 308 5.64 -23.74 -28.06
CA TYR A 308 5.02 -24.97 -28.57
C TYR A 308 4.78 -24.87 -30.06
N ASP A 309 4.96 -25.95 -30.76
CA ASP A 309 4.63 -26.07 -32.18
C ASP A 309 3.12 -25.96 -32.46
N GLU A 310 2.74 -25.89 -33.73
CA GLU A 310 1.34 -25.74 -34.14
C GLU A 310 0.48 -26.95 -33.74
N SER A 311 1.05 -28.14 -33.64
CA SER A 311 0.35 -29.37 -33.31
C SER A 311 0.02 -29.48 -31.81
N SER A 312 0.72 -28.75 -30.96
CA SER A 312 0.47 -28.76 -29.52
C SER A 312 -0.89 -28.16 -29.18
N VAL A 313 -1.54 -28.73 -28.17
CA VAL A 313 -2.78 -28.18 -27.57
C VAL A 313 -2.48 -27.04 -26.60
N PHE A 314 -1.25 -26.96 -26.09
CA PHE A 314 -0.85 -25.93 -25.14
C PHE A 314 -0.46 -24.63 -25.83
N LEU A 315 -0.85 -23.52 -25.20
CA LEU A 315 -0.35 -22.17 -25.46
C LEU A 315 0.82 -21.84 -24.53
N SER A 316 0.68 -22.15 -23.22
CA SER A 316 1.75 -22.03 -22.24
C SER A 316 1.53 -22.93 -21.05
N ASN A 317 2.63 -23.31 -20.39
CA ASN A 317 2.61 -23.94 -19.08
C ASN A 317 3.54 -23.16 -18.15
N ASP A 318 3.09 -22.82 -16.97
CA ASP A 318 3.85 -22.10 -15.94
C ASP A 318 3.86 -22.93 -14.66
N PHE A 319 5.06 -23.21 -14.17
CA PHE A 319 5.29 -23.92 -12.91
C PHE A 319 5.98 -22.95 -11.95
N GLN A 320 5.49 -22.87 -10.73
CA GLN A 320 6.05 -21.99 -9.71
C GLN A 320 6.28 -22.77 -8.43
N LEU A 321 7.41 -22.52 -7.80
CA LEU A 321 7.78 -23.04 -6.49
C LEU A 321 8.19 -21.87 -5.60
N GLY A 322 7.56 -21.74 -4.45
CA GLY A 322 7.87 -20.71 -3.47
C GLY A 322 8.20 -21.26 -2.11
N PHE A 323 9.08 -20.54 -1.42
CA PHE A 323 9.44 -20.75 -0.03
C PHE A 323 9.42 -19.42 0.68
N SER A 324 8.93 -19.38 1.92
CA SER A 324 9.05 -18.20 2.75
C SER A 324 9.23 -18.57 4.22
N TYR A 325 9.90 -17.66 4.90
CA TYR A 325 10.05 -17.58 6.33
C TYR A 325 9.38 -16.31 6.81
N GLU A 326 8.58 -16.37 7.86
CA GLU A 326 7.94 -15.21 8.47
C GLU A 326 7.98 -15.38 9.99
N GLY A 327 8.48 -14.37 10.68
CA GLY A 327 8.63 -14.36 12.13
C GLY A 327 8.93 -12.97 12.65
N ASN A 328 9.38 -12.89 13.89
CA ASN A 328 9.90 -11.63 14.45
C ASN A 328 11.40 -11.46 14.15
N ALA A 329 11.93 -10.25 14.42
CA ALA A 329 13.33 -9.89 14.19
C ALA A 329 14.32 -10.78 14.97
N ASP A 330 13.92 -11.29 16.12
CA ASP A 330 14.73 -12.18 16.97
C ASP A 330 14.78 -13.64 16.50
N LEU A 331 14.20 -13.92 15.33
CA LEU A 331 14.08 -15.27 14.76
C LEU A 331 13.29 -16.26 15.64
N ASN A 332 12.54 -15.76 16.60
CA ASN A 332 11.70 -16.57 17.46
C ASN A 332 10.36 -16.88 16.77
N LYS A 333 10.04 -18.17 16.67
CA LYS A 333 8.68 -18.66 16.37
C LYS A 333 8.15 -18.34 14.96
N ALA A 334 9.04 -18.50 14.02
CA ALA A 334 8.75 -18.35 12.61
C ALA A 334 7.83 -19.42 12.04
N SER A 335 7.04 -19.02 11.06
CA SER A 335 6.44 -19.97 10.12
C SER A 335 7.35 -20.17 8.92
N LEU A 336 7.47 -21.41 8.49
CA LEU A 336 7.99 -21.76 7.17
C LEU A 336 6.81 -22.09 6.26
N SER A 337 6.79 -21.49 5.08
CA SER A 337 5.76 -21.79 4.09
C SER A 337 6.39 -22.23 2.78
N THR A 338 5.71 -23.12 2.09
CA THR A 338 6.06 -23.51 0.73
C THR A 338 4.79 -23.59 -0.11
N PHE A 339 4.88 -23.29 -1.38
CA PHE A 339 3.81 -23.55 -2.32
C PHE A 339 4.35 -24.09 -3.65
N LEU A 340 3.54 -24.89 -4.31
CA LEU A 340 3.71 -25.32 -5.68
C LEU A 340 2.48 -24.89 -6.46
N SER A 341 2.70 -24.19 -7.58
CA SER A 341 1.62 -23.76 -8.47
C SER A 341 1.92 -24.21 -9.91
N TYR A 342 0.87 -24.59 -10.60
CA TYR A 342 0.87 -24.86 -12.02
C TYR A 342 -0.27 -24.09 -12.69
N ASN A 343 0.04 -23.42 -13.80
CA ASN A 343 -0.95 -22.77 -14.66
C ASN A 343 -0.74 -23.23 -16.11
N GLY A 344 -1.72 -23.93 -16.64
CA GLY A 344 -1.75 -24.42 -18.03
C GLY A 344 -2.75 -23.63 -18.85
N SER A 345 -2.27 -22.93 -19.90
CA SER A 345 -3.13 -22.26 -20.87
C SER A 345 -3.14 -23.04 -22.17
N PHE A 346 -4.33 -23.25 -22.73
CA PHE A 346 -4.54 -24.02 -23.94
C PHE A 346 -4.89 -23.11 -25.13
N LYS A 347 -4.61 -23.55 -26.35
CA LYS A 347 -4.89 -22.79 -27.58
C LYS A 347 -6.40 -22.51 -27.79
N ASN A 348 -7.27 -23.34 -27.23
CA ASN A 348 -8.72 -23.13 -27.24
C ASN A 348 -9.21 -22.15 -26.16
N THR A 349 -8.29 -21.42 -25.52
CA THR A 349 -8.55 -20.47 -24.42
C THR A 349 -8.97 -21.09 -23.07
N THR A 350 -8.94 -22.41 -22.94
CA THR A 350 -9.07 -23.07 -21.63
C THR A 350 -7.84 -22.74 -20.77
N ASN A 351 -8.07 -22.58 -19.47
CA ASN A 351 -7.01 -22.43 -18.49
C ASN A 351 -7.25 -23.39 -17.32
N VAL A 352 -6.19 -24.03 -16.84
CA VAL A 352 -6.20 -24.89 -15.66
C VAL A 352 -5.17 -24.39 -14.69
N GLU A 353 -5.58 -24.13 -13.46
CA GLU A 353 -4.70 -23.72 -12.38
C GLU A 353 -4.77 -24.74 -11.24
N PHE A 354 -3.62 -25.11 -10.73
CA PHE A 354 -3.44 -25.93 -9.55
C PHE A 354 -2.47 -25.26 -8.61
N THR A 355 -2.85 -25.14 -7.33
CA THR A 355 -1.96 -24.64 -6.29
C THR A 355 -2.05 -25.53 -5.07
N ASN A 356 -0.90 -25.87 -4.51
CA ASN A 356 -0.79 -26.56 -3.23
C ASN A 356 0.15 -25.77 -2.32
N PHE A 357 -0.21 -25.60 -1.06
CA PHE A 357 0.62 -24.91 -0.09
C PHE A 357 0.72 -25.68 1.24
N TYR A 358 1.80 -25.43 1.94
CA TYR A 358 2.02 -25.92 3.30
C TYR A 358 2.68 -24.82 4.13
N ARG A 359 2.23 -24.64 5.37
CA ARG A 359 2.81 -23.72 6.36
C ARG A 359 2.96 -24.45 7.68
N THR A 360 4.12 -24.34 8.31
CA THR A 360 4.37 -24.91 9.65
C THR A 360 3.58 -24.19 10.73
N ALA A 361 3.39 -24.85 11.86
CA ALA A 361 2.84 -24.21 13.04
C ALA A 361 3.71 -23.02 13.49
N SER A 362 3.06 -21.96 13.98
CA SER A 362 3.72 -20.72 14.37
C SER A 362 3.01 -20.02 15.53
N LYS A 363 3.60 -18.94 16.01
CA LYS A 363 2.97 -17.99 16.90
C LYS A 363 2.68 -16.71 16.13
N ASP A 364 1.48 -16.19 16.28
CA ASP A 364 1.06 -14.96 15.63
C ASP A 364 1.02 -13.82 16.63
N TYR A 365 1.85 -12.82 16.37
CA TYR A 365 1.92 -11.55 17.12
C TYR A 365 1.32 -10.37 16.36
N TRP A 366 0.68 -10.60 15.22
CA TRP A 366 0.06 -9.53 14.44
C TRP A 366 -0.99 -8.76 15.22
N ILE A 367 -1.75 -9.49 16.08
CA ILE A 367 -2.78 -8.86 16.90
C ILE A 367 -2.21 -7.87 17.93
N THR A 368 -0.92 -7.99 18.25
CA THR A 368 -0.18 -7.12 19.17
C THR A 368 0.85 -6.24 18.45
N ARG A 369 0.74 -6.15 17.13
CA ARG A 369 1.64 -5.36 16.26
C ARG A 369 3.12 -5.72 16.42
N GLY A 370 3.43 -6.99 16.66
CA GLY A 370 4.80 -7.49 16.81
C GLY A 370 5.29 -7.55 18.26
N ASP A 371 4.56 -7.03 19.24
CA ASP A 371 4.96 -7.12 20.66
C ASP A 371 5.04 -8.57 21.12
N VAL A 372 6.27 -9.06 21.28
CA VAL A 372 6.55 -10.44 21.68
C VAL A 372 6.39 -10.71 23.18
N THR A 373 6.22 -9.65 23.96
CA THR A 373 5.94 -9.72 25.41
C THR A 373 4.45 -9.88 25.67
N ALA A 374 3.61 -9.51 24.71
CA ALA A 374 2.16 -9.61 24.78
C ALA A 374 1.66 -11.04 24.44
N PRO A 375 0.40 -11.35 24.75
CA PRO A 375 -0.24 -12.60 24.34
C PRO A 375 -0.20 -12.82 22.84
N TYR A 376 -0.04 -14.06 22.41
CA TYR A 376 0.00 -14.45 21.00
C TYR A 376 -1.03 -15.53 20.67
N ILE A 377 -1.42 -15.62 19.42
CA ILE A 377 -2.25 -16.70 18.92
C ILE A 377 -1.34 -17.84 18.42
N LYS A 378 -1.58 -19.07 18.94
CA LYS A 378 -0.94 -20.26 18.37
C LYS A 378 -1.65 -20.62 17.08
N LYS A 379 -0.93 -20.58 15.96
CA LYS A 379 -1.40 -21.08 14.67
C LYS A 379 -0.85 -22.50 14.46
N PRO A 380 -1.69 -23.52 14.33
CA PRO A 380 -1.25 -24.84 13.95
C PRO A 380 -0.74 -24.86 12.51
N GLU A 381 -0.19 -25.99 12.08
CA GLU A 381 0.16 -26.17 10.66
C GLU A 381 -1.08 -25.99 9.77
N ASN A 382 -0.84 -25.40 8.61
CA ASN A 382 -1.86 -25.11 7.64
C ASN A 382 -1.41 -25.60 6.25
N TYR A 383 -2.30 -26.27 5.54
CA TYR A 383 -2.06 -26.73 4.18
C TYR A 383 -3.35 -26.79 3.37
N GLY A 384 -3.22 -26.62 2.08
CA GLY A 384 -4.38 -26.65 1.22
C GLY A 384 -4.05 -26.88 -0.24
N THR A 385 -5.11 -27.17 -0.99
CA THR A 385 -5.06 -27.40 -2.43
C THR A 385 -6.20 -26.65 -3.10
N MET A 386 -5.87 -25.90 -4.14
CA MET A 386 -6.81 -25.25 -5.04
C MET A 386 -6.70 -25.87 -6.43
N LEU A 387 -7.82 -26.14 -7.04
CA LEU A 387 -7.93 -26.49 -8.45
C LEU A 387 -8.95 -25.56 -9.10
N GLN A 388 -8.55 -24.89 -10.16
CA GLN A 388 -9.42 -24.02 -10.95
C GLN A 388 -9.38 -24.44 -12.41
N PHE A 389 -10.53 -24.43 -13.01
CA PHE A 389 -10.73 -24.67 -14.43
C PHE A 389 -11.55 -23.53 -15.02
N MET A 390 -10.96 -22.81 -15.98
CA MET A 390 -11.66 -21.84 -16.82
C MET A 390 -11.91 -22.48 -18.17
N GLY A 391 -13.18 -22.57 -18.54
CA GLY A 391 -13.57 -23.17 -19.82
C GLY A 391 -13.18 -22.28 -21.01
N PRO A 392 -13.24 -22.84 -22.21
CA PRO A 392 -12.90 -22.08 -23.41
C PRO A 392 -13.77 -20.84 -23.54
N SER A 393 -13.13 -19.69 -23.70
CA SER A 393 -13.81 -18.42 -23.92
C SER A 393 -14.55 -18.45 -25.25
N ARG A 394 -15.86 -18.25 -25.20
CA ARG A 394 -16.74 -18.13 -26.37
C ARG A 394 -17.37 -16.75 -26.37
N ASN A 395 -17.72 -16.24 -27.52
CA ASN A 395 -18.30 -14.89 -27.65
C ASN A 395 -19.52 -14.66 -26.76
N PHE A 396 -20.28 -15.72 -26.48
CA PHE A 396 -21.55 -15.62 -25.73
C PHE A 396 -21.44 -16.21 -24.31
N PHE A 397 -20.39 -16.97 -23.98
CA PHE A 397 -20.31 -17.68 -22.69
C PHE A 397 -18.88 -17.95 -22.24
N ASN A 398 -18.59 -17.61 -20.99
CA ASN A 398 -17.37 -17.96 -20.27
C ASN A 398 -17.73 -18.53 -18.91
N TYR A 399 -16.97 -19.49 -18.40
CA TYR A 399 -17.22 -20.05 -17.08
C TYR A 399 -15.92 -20.41 -16.35
N VAL A 400 -16.02 -20.36 -15.04
CA VAL A 400 -14.95 -20.75 -14.10
C VAL A 400 -15.53 -21.73 -13.08
N LEU A 401 -14.80 -22.81 -12.83
CA LEU A 401 -15.07 -23.78 -11.78
C LEU A 401 -13.84 -23.81 -10.88
N GLN A 402 -14.05 -23.68 -9.57
CA GLN A 402 -12.96 -23.75 -8.60
C GLN A 402 -13.37 -24.61 -7.42
N VAL A 403 -12.44 -25.41 -6.94
CA VAL A 403 -12.53 -26.07 -5.65
C VAL A 403 -11.26 -25.73 -4.86
N ASN A 404 -11.46 -25.28 -3.63
CA ASN A 404 -10.40 -25.06 -2.66
C ASN A 404 -10.67 -25.93 -1.44
N ARG A 405 -9.69 -26.69 -0.99
CA ARG A 405 -9.74 -27.45 0.25
C ARG A 405 -8.51 -27.15 1.07
N GLU A 406 -8.73 -26.70 2.28
CA GLU A 406 -7.66 -26.36 3.20
C GLU A 406 -7.93 -26.89 4.62
N LYS A 407 -6.84 -27.20 5.33
CA LYS A 407 -6.80 -27.42 6.77
C LYS A 407 -5.98 -26.30 7.38
N GLY A 408 -6.56 -25.59 8.34
CA GLY A 408 -5.88 -24.46 8.94
C GLY A 408 -6.72 -23.76 9.98
N THR A 409 -6.31 -22.56 10.31
CA THR A 409 -7.06 -21.65 11.20
C THR A 409 -7.66 -20.52 10.40
N GLN A 410 -8.82 -20.07 10.83
CA GLN A 410 -9.31 -18.76 10.40
C GLN A 410 -8.35 -17.65 10.86
N TRP A 411 -8.40 -16.54 10.16
CA TRP A 411 -7.72 -15.32 10.57
C TRP A 411 -8.13 -14.99 12.02
N MET A 412 -7.15 -14.75 12.87
CA MET A 412 -7.30 -14.46 14.30
C MET A 412 -7.85 -15.60 15.19
N SER A 413 -7.96 -16.84 14.70
CA SER A 413 -8.37 -17.99 15.49
C SER A 413 -7.26 -19.01 15.59
N SER A 414 -7.18 -19.73 16.71
CA SER A 414 -6.32 -20.91 16.88
C SER A 414 -7.05 -22.22 16.59
N ALA A 415 -8.35 -22.16 16.29
CA ALA A 415 -9.14 -23.35 15.99
C ALA A 415 -8.72 -23.97 14.67
N LEU A 416 -8.58 -25.29 14.67
CA LEU A 416 -8.19 -26.07 13.52
C LEU A 416 -9.42 -26.75 12.91
N GLY A 417 -9.59 -26.64 11.62
CA GLY A 417 -10.67 -27.27 10.90
C GLY A 417 -10.35 -27.49 9.43
N PHE A 418 -11.25 -28.15 8.72
CA PHE A 418 -11.23 -28.24 7.28
C PHE A 418 -12.29 -27.35 6.68
N SER A 419 -11.88 -26.56 5.68
CA SER A 419 -12.79 -25.83 4.82
C SER A 419 -12.72 -26.38 3.40
N THR A 420 -13.87 -26.54 2.76
CA THR A 420 -13.96 -26.86 1.35
C THR A 420 -14.88 -25.85 0.70
N THR A 421 -14.34 -25.04 -0.21
CA THR A 421 -15.07 -24.03 -0.97
C THR A 421 -15.24 -24.51 -2.40
N TYR A 422 -16.46 -24.53 -2.86
CA TYR A 422 -16.82 -24.68 -4.28
C TYR A 422 -17.27 -23.33 -4.82
N TRP A 423 -16.70 -22.94 -5.95
CA TRP A 423 -17.02 -21.68 -6.59
C TRP A 423 -17.27 -21.92 -8.07
N VAL A 424 -18.42 -21.44 -8.55
CA VAL A 424 -18.84 -21.55 -9.94
C VAL A 424 -19.27 -20.19 -10.43
N MET A 425 -18.69 -19.74 -11.51
CA MET A 425 -19.09 -18.50 -12.18
C MET A 425 -19.40 -18.77 -13.64
N GLY A 426 -20.48 -18.18 -14.14
CA GLY A 426 -20.84 -18.15 -15.56
C GLY A 426 -21.12 -16.72 -15.99
N LYS A 427 -20.50 -16.31 -17.08
CA LYS A 427 -20.77 -15.01 -17.74
C LYS A 427 -21.36 -15.24 -19.11
N PHE A 428 -22.55 -14.71 -19.33
CA PHE A 428 -23.32 -14.83 -20.57
C PHE A 428 -23.42 -13.46 -21.24
N ALA A 429 -22.89 -13.32 -22.44
CA ALA A 429 -23.13 -12.15 -23.28
C ALA A 429 -24.45 -12.38 -24.10
N LEU A 430 -25.54 -11.83 -23.62
CA LEU A 430 -26.86 -12.00 -24.24
C LEU A 430 -27.01 -11.12 -25.47
N LYS A 431 -26.37 -9.94 -25.47
CA LYS A 431 -26.28 -8.97 -26.57
C LYS A 431 -24.98 -8.17 -26.41
N ASP A 432 -24.61 -7.37 -27.40
CA ASP A 432 -23.41 -6.53 -27.39
C ASP A 432 -23.36 -5.58 -26.17
N ASN A 433 -24.49 -5.19 -25.63
CA ASN A 433 -24.67 -4.28 -24.52
C ASN A 433 -25.38 -4.90 -23.30
N LEU A 434 -25.57 -6.21 -23.28
CA LEU A 434 -26.24 -6.91 -22.18
C LEU A 434 -25.50 -8.19 -21.82
N SER A 435 -25.01 -8.26 -20.58
CA SER A 435 -24.41 -9.47 -19.99
C SER A 435 -25.16 -9.90 -18.73
N LEU A 436 -25.16 -11.19 -18.48
CA LEU A 436 -25.64 -11.82 -17.25
C LEU A 436 -24.48 -12.55 -16.61
N ASP A 437 -24.12 -12.14 -15.40
CA ASP A 437 -23.09 -12.78 -14.59
C ASP A 437 -23.77 -13.55 -13.45
N LEU A 438 -23.56 -14.85 -13.39
CA LEU A 438 -24.06 -15.75 -12.34
C LEU A 438 -22.90 -16.27 -11.54
N MET A 439 -22.98 -16.19 -10.21
CA MET A 439 -22.00 -16.74 -9.30
C MET A 439 -22.69 -17.58 -8.25
N TYR A 440 -22.12 -18.76 -7.98
CA TYR A 440 -22.52 -19.64 -6.90
C TYR A 440 -21.28 -20.00 -6.08
N GLN A 441 -21.36 -19.79 -4.78
CA GLN A 441 -20.34 -20.22 -3.84
C GLN A 441 -20.99 -21.06 -2.75
N HIS A 442 -20.35 -22.18 -2.44
CA HIS A 442 -20.73 -23.05 -1.32
C HIS A 442 -19.49 -23.34 -0.48
N ASN A 443 -19.58 -23.01 0.80
CA ASN A 443 -18.54 -23.34 1.78
C ASN A 443 -19.04 -24.47 2.67
N LYS A 444 -18.24 -25.52 2.78
CA LYS A 444 -18.42 -26.58 3.77
C LYS A 444 -17.27 -26.51 4.75
N GLU A 445 -17.59 -26.31 6.02
CA GLU A 445 -16.62 -26.20 7.11
C GLU A 445 -16.86 -27.32 8.11
N ASP A 446 -15.80 -28.12 8.35
CA ASP A 446 -15.81 -29.20 9.32
C ASP A 446 -14.87 -28.80 10.47
N GLU A 447 -15.37 -28.78 11.71
CA GLU A 447 -14.62 -28.42 12.94
C GLU A 447 -14.06 -26.97 12.94
N TRP A 448 -14.58 -26.11 12.07
CA TRP A 448 -14.18 -24.73 11.95
C TRP A 448 -14.93 -23.88 12.98
N LEU A 449 -14.22 -23.18 13.85
CA LEU A 449 -14.83 -22.24 14.77
C LEU A 449 -14.94 -20.87 14.13
N ASN A 450 -16.15 -20.41 13.91
CA ASN A 450 -16.43 -19.03 13.60
C ASN A 450 -16.59 -18.27 14.92
N TRP A 451 -15.82 -17.19 15.08
CA TRP A 451 -16.10 -16.24 16.14
C TRP A 451 -17.34 -15.44 15.71
N ILE A 452 -18.43 -15.62 16.43
CA ILE A 452 -19.64 -14.82 16.30
C ILE A 452 -19.78 -14.07 17.61
N GLU A 453 -19.66 -12.74 17.59
CA GLU A 453 -20.06 -11.89 18.69
C GLU A 453 -21.59 -11.78 18.74
#